data_512cca046803c3d120bc4bcced3e82f8
#
_entry.id   512cca046803c3d120bc4bcced3e82f8
#
_cell.length_a   1.000
_cell.length_b   1.000
_cell.length_c   1.000
_cell.angle_alpha   90.00
_cell.angle_beta   90.00
_cell.angle_gamma   90.00
#
_symmetry.space_group_name_H-M   'P 1'
#
loop_
_entity.id
_entity.type
_entity.pdbx_description
1 polymer ?
#
loop_
_entity_poly.entity_id
_entity_poly.type
_entity_poly.pdbx_seq_one_letter_code
_entity_poly.pdbx_strand_id
1 'polypeptide(L)'
;MNKKLAYVIILSIGIFLTGCQVKNNVVSNDGNVNNNSQVGSNEQAVEVPKYKINDYIQIKENVKYSYKGENHEYAEYVAYVDYVAGDKFQIRSNNGGTETVNVFQVKDGELIQTFKRNTCYYRENFTTKKSDSSEILLKEPLVKGTSWTLPDGGKRYISGVDVQISTPSGNYSTIEVTTEKKSGEKSLHYYAINKGLVKYVSDSDNMKITSTLQGIEEGAKLTQTVRIFYPNINVDKIHYQDKEIVFNTNDITKLILQNIFKNFPGNDGGTLFSSNVTINSLYLNDDGRVHVDLTSSFVKDMNLGSGPELMLLQSIANTLGNYYSVEEVYITIEGKPYSSGHIIKSNGEGFKVDFNGIVEGK
;
A
#
# COMPACT_ATOMS: atom_id res chain seq x y z
N MET A 1 13.92 16.98 30.76
CA MET A 1 12.68 17.02 29.92
C MET A 1 12.27 15.59 29.65
N ASN A 2 11.18 15.15 30.29
CA ASN A 2 10.77 13.73 30.30
C ASN A 2 9.97 13.38 29.05
N LYS A 3 10.49 12.49 28.22
CA LYS A 3 9.73 11.87 27.11
C LYS A 3 8.92 10.71 27.69
N LYS A 4 7.59 10.82 27.67
CA LYS A 4 6.67 9.74 27.98
C LYS A 4 6.56 8.81 26.79
N LEU A 5 7.00 7.57 26.99
CA LEU A 5 6.86 6.45 26.07
C LEU A 5 5.44 5.88 26.25
N ALA A 6 4.63 5.88 25.21
CA ALA A 6 3.31 5.22 25.24
C ALA A 6 3.48 3.76 24.80
N TYR A 7 3.25 2.85 25.73
CA TYR A 7 3.18 1.40 25.45
C TYR A 7 1.79 1.04 24.93
N VAL A 8 1.73 0.46 23.73
CA VAL A 8 0.53 -0.21 23.23
C VAL A 8 0.54 -1.65 23.75
N ILE A 9 -0.40 -1.97 24.63
CA ILE A 9 -0.59 -3.31 25.17
C ILE A 9 -1.47 -4.10 24.19
N ILE A 10 -0.91 -5.14 23.59
CA ILE A 10 -1.66 -6.15 22.83
C ILE A 10 -2.10 -7.21 23.82
N LEU A 11 -3.40 -7.28 24.07
CA LEU A 11 -4.01 -8.34 24.90
C LEU A 11 -4.52 -9.45 23.97
N SER A 12 -3.86 -10.59 24.01
CA SER A 12 -4.31 -11.84 23.38
C SER A 12 -5.19 -12.59 24.37
N ILE A 13 -6.46 -12.85 24.05
CA ILE A 13 -7.35 -13.71 24.83
C ILE A 13 -7.73 -14.92 23.98
N GLY A 14 -7.46 -16.07 24.59
CA GLY A 14 -7.63 -17.39 24.02
C GLY A 14 -9.10 -17.84 23.89
N ILE A 15 -9.26 -18.80 23.02
CA ILE A 15 -10.50 -19.45 22.62
C ILE A 15 -10.88 -20.52 23.63
N PHE A 16 -12.12 -20.51 24.12
CA PHE A 16 -12.77 -21.71 24.67
C PHE A 16 -13.98 -22.08 23.82
N LEU A 17 -13.90 -23.27 23.23
CA LEU A 17 -15.00 -23.95 22.57
C LEU A 17 -15.87 -24.64 23.60
N THR A 18 -17.16 -24.33 23.64
CA THR A 18 -18.16 -25.23 24.22
C THR A 18 -19.31 -25.39 23.24
N GLY A 19 -19.45 -26.59 22.75
CA GLY A 19 -20.57 -27.01 21.93
C GLY A 19 -21.83 -27.24 22.76
N CYS A 20 -22.99 -26.86 22.17
CA CYS A 20 -24.28 -27.37 22.65
C CYS A 20 -25.04 -27.98 21.48
N GLN A 21 -25.33 -29.25 21.60
CA GLN A 21 -26.25 -29.97 20.74
C GLN A 21 -27.70 -29.58 21.07
N VAL A 22 -28.51 -29.33 20.02
CA VAL A 22 -29.96 -29.25 20.15
C VAL A 22 -30.59 -30.44 19.44
N LYS A 23 -31.36 -31.18 20.18
CA LYS A 23 -32.12 -32.36 19.74
C LYS A 23 -33.37 -31.93 18.97
N ASN A 24 -33.59 -32.56 17.82
CA ASN A 24 -34.85 -32.54 17.09
C ASN A 24 -35.91 -33.35 17.85
N ASN A 25 -37.07 -32.76 18.07
CA ASN A 25 -38.28 -33.48 18.36
C ASN A 25 -39.29 -33.27 17.22
N VAL A 26 -39.60 -34.38 16.55
CA VAL A 26 -40.71 -34.50 15.60
C VAL A 26 -41.95 -34.82 16.39
N VAL A 27 -42.98 -34.04 16.20
CA VAL A 27 -44.36 -34.40 16.58
C VAL A 27 -45.26 -34.20 15.34
N SER A 28 -45.74 -35.30 14.86
CA SER A 28 -46.87 -35.38 13.89
C SER A 28 -48.19 -35.21 14.60
N ASN A 29 -49.07 -34.39 14.06
CA ASN A 29 -50.51 -34.62 14.32
C ASN A 29 -51.34 -34.11 13.11
N ASP A 30 -52.18 -35.00 12.62
CA ASP A 30 -53.22 -34.79 11.61
C ASP A 30 -54.36 -33.91 12.13
N GLY A 31 -54.88 -33.06 11.26
CA GLY A 31 -56.12 -32.33 11.58
C GLY A 31 -56.57 -31.42 10.42
N ASN A 32 -57.42 -31.96 9.60
CA ASN A 32 -58.08 -31.33 8.48
C ASN A 32 -59.07 -30.23 8.97
N VAL A 33 -58.88 -28.94 8.55
CA VAL A 33 -60.00 -27.94 8.45
C VAL A 33 -59.72 -26.99 7.32
N ASN A 34 -60.61 -27.01 6.34
CA ASN A 34 -60.77 -26.01 5.27
C ASN A 34 -61.03 -24.62 5.86
N ASN A 35 -60.20 -23.62 5.53
CA ASN A 35 -60.67 -22.24 5.47
C ASN A 35 -59.86 -21.46 4.39
N ASN A 36 -60.62 -21.02 3.41
CA ASN A 36 -60.22 -20.18 2.30
C ASN A 36 -59.87 -18.78 2.82
N SER A 37 -58.61 -18.47 2.95
CA SER A 37 -58.13 -17.13 3.19
C SER A 37 -57.07 -16.83 2.13
N GLN A 38 -57.40 -15.89 1.26
CA GLN A 38 -56.43 -15.30 0.32
C GLN A 38 -55.23 -14.79 1.10
N VAL A 39 -54.13 -15.54 1.05
CA VAL A 39 -52.81 -15.05 1.46
C VAL A 39 -52.29 -14.24 0.28
N GLY A 40 -52.39 -12.93 0.38
CA GLY A 40 -51.65 -12.02 -0.48
C GLY A 40 -50.18 -12.35 -0.35
N SER A 41 -49.61 -12.97 -1.37
CA SER A 41 -48.17 -13.12 -1.50
C SER A 41 -47.59 -11.72 -1.68
N ASN A 42 -47.06 -11.13 -0.60
CA ASN A 42 -46.11 -10.06 -0.70
C ASN A 42 -44.83 -10.68 -1.31
N GLU A 43 -44.82 -10.90 -2.62
CA GLU A 43 -43.59 -11.01 -3.37
C GLU A 43 -42.89 -9.67 -3.22
N GLN A 44 -41.95 -9.58 -2.29
CA GLN A 44 -40.97 -8.53 -2.32
C GLN A 44 -40.29 -8.62 -3.68
N ALA A 45 -40.56 -7.62 -4.53
CA ALA A 45 -39.90 -7.50 -5.83
C ALA A 45 -38.39 -7.63 -5.58
N VAL A 46 -37.77 -8.67 -6.11
CA VAL A 46 -36.31 -8.84 -6.05
C VAL A 46 -35.72 -7.67 -6.81
N GLU A 47 -35.11 -6.74 -6.09
CA GLU A 47 -34.47 -5.56 -6.67
C GLU A 47 -33.32 -6.06 -7.53
N VAL A 48 -33.46 -5.99 -8.85
CA VAL A 48 -32.41 -6.41 -9.78
C VAL A 48 -31.28 -5.36 -9.73
N PRO A 49 -30.05 -5.73 -9.40
CA PRO A 49 -28.95 -4.78 -9.33
C PRO A 49 -28.70 -4.17 -10.71
N LYS A 50 -28.77 -2.83 -10.79
CA LYS A 50 -28.58 -2.06 -12.02
C LYS A 50 -27.12 -2.03 -12.46
N TYR A 51 -26.19 -2.12 -11.52
CA TYR A 51 -24.75 -1.94 -11.70
C TYR A 51 -23.95 -3.04 -11.01
N LYS A 52 -22.69 -3.19 -11.45
CA LYS A 52 -21.69 -4.10 -10.89
C LYS A 52 -20.54 -3.31 -10.25
N ILE A 53 -19.68 -3.96 -9.49
CA ILE A 53 -18.52 -3.33 -8.85
C ILE A 53 -17.60 -2.65 -9.88
N ASN A 54 -17.41 -3.25 -11.06
CA ASN A 54 -16.59 -2.68 -12.12
C ASN A 54 -17.12 -1.34 -12.67
N ASP A 55 -18.41 -1.04 -12.50
CA ASP A 55 -18.98 0.26 -12.88
C ASP A 55 -18.57 1.36 -11.89
N TYR A 56 -18.31 1.00 -10.64
CA TYR A 56 -17.86 1.93 -9.59
C TYR A 56 -16.34 2.03 -9.52
N ILE A 57 -15.65 0.89 -9.62
CA ILE A 57 -14.20 0.78 -9.47
C ILE A 57 -13.57 0.64 -10.85
N GLN A 58 -13.23 1.76 -11.46
CA GLN A 58 -12.43 1.78 -12.68
C GLN A 58 -10.96 1.90 -12.34
N ILE A 59 -10.20 0.88 -12.73
CA ILE A 59 -8.75 0.87 -12.54
C ILE A 59 -8.13 1.66 -13.69
N LYS A 60 -7.56 2.84 -13.39
CA LYS A 60 -6.88 3.70 -14.35
C LYS A 60 -5.44 3.92 -13.92
N GLU A 61 -4.52 3.93 -14.90
CA GLU A 61 -3.12 4.26 -14.68
C GLU A 61 -2.92 5.79 -14.60
N ASN A 62 -1.86 6.20 -13.90
CA ASN A 62 -1.45 7.61 -13.81
C ASN A 62 -2.55 8.53 -13.30
N VAL A 63 -3.24 8.12 -12.25
CA VAL A 63 -4.30 8.91 -11.63
C VAL A 63 -3.94 9.25 -10.20
N LYS A 64 -4.21 10.51 -9.84
CA LYS A 64 -4.14 11.04 -8.48
C LYS A 64 -5.53 11.45 -8.04
N TYR A 65 -5.91 11.02 -6.86
CA TYR A 65 -7.11 11.44 -6.15
C TYR A 65 -6.72 12.38 -5.02
N SER A 66 -7.44 13.49 -4.86
CA SER A 66 -7.27 14.40 -3.72
C SER A 66 -8.54 14.41 -2.89
N TYR A 67 -8.39 14.24 -1.58
CA TYR A 67 -9.51 14.25 -0.63
C TYR A 67 -9.32 15.37 0.37
N LYS A 68 -10.36 16.20 0.53
CA LYS A 68 -10.43 17.23 1.57
C LYS A 68 -10.82 16.56 2.88
N GLY A 69 -10.05 16.84 3.94
CA GLY A 69 -10.29 16.38 5.29
C GLY A 69 -11.08 17.39 6.14
N GLU A 70 -11.90 16.89 7.07
CA GLU A 70 -12.61 17.71 8.05
C GLU A 70 -12.55 17.02 9.43
N ASN A 71 -12.39 17.85 10.47
CA ASN A 71 -12.38 17.47 11.88
C ASN A 71 -11.22 16.59 12.36
N HIS A 72 -10.21 16.34 11.53
CA HIS A 72 -8.98 15.65 11.93
C HIS A 72 -7.85 16.00 10.95
N GLU A 73 -6.64 16.26 11.46
CA GLU A 73 -5.50 16.69 10.64
C GLU A 73 -5.08 15.66 9.57
N TYR A 74 -5.29 14.37 9.83
CA TYR A 74 -4.96 13.28 8.88
C TYR A 74 -6.15 12.81 8.03
N ALA A 75 -7.28 13.51 8.06
CA ALA A 75 -8.44 13.21 7.21
C ALA A 75 -8.26 13.71 5.77
N GLU A 76 -7.41 14.71 5.56
CA GLU A 76 -6.98 15.16 4.24
C GLU A 76 -5.87 14.25 3.72
N TYR A 77 -5.96 13.81 2.46
CA TYR A 77 -4.93 13.00 1.85
C TYR A 77 -4.98 13.05 0.32
N VAL A 78 -3.87 12.67 -0.29
CA VAL A 78 -3.78 12.37 -1.70
C VAL A 78 -3.52 10.88 -1.90
N ALA A 79 -4.01 10.32 -3.01
CA ALA A 79 -3.81 8.92 -3.35
C ALA A 79 -3.38 8.77 -4.81
N TYR A 80 -2.38 7.92 -5.07
CA TYR A 80 -1.84 7.63 -6.39
C TYR A 80 -2.02 6.15 -6.72
N VAL A 81 -2.27 5.84 -7.99
CA VAL A 81 -2.23 4.48 -8.48
C VAL A 81 -0.78 4.09 -8.76
N ASP A 82 -0.17 3.28 -7.89
CA ASP A 82 1.22 2.83 -8.00
C ASP A 82 1.39 1.73 -9.05
N TYR A 83 0.53 0.69 -8.98
CA TYR A 83 0.60 -0.50 -9.84
C TYR A 83 -0.79 -1.00 -10.21
N VAL A 84 -0.90 -1.53 -11.42
CA VAL A 84 -2.07 -2.24 -11.94
C VAL A 84 -1.60 -3.58 -12.53
N ALA A 85 -2.18 -4.68 -12.10
CA ALA A 85 -1.83 -6.03 -12.52
C ALA A 85 -3.10 -6.91 -12.62
N GLY A 86 -3.72 -6.92 -13.80
CA GLY A 86 -4.96 -7.67 -14.05
C GLY A 86 -6.13 -7.13 -13.21
N ASP A 87 -6.66 -7.97 -12.32
CA ASP A 87 -7.77 -7.65 -11.40
C ASP A 87 -7.30 -6.97 -10.09
N LYS A 88 -5.98 -6.74 -9.93
CA LYS A 88 -5.39 -6.09 -8.77
C LYS A 88 -4.87 -4.70 -9.10
N PHE A 89 -4.97 -3.81 -8.13
CA PHE A 89 -4.36 -2.48 -8.20
C PHE A 89 -3.85 -2.03 -6.84
N GLN A 90 -2.76 -1.29 -6.86
CA GLN A 90 -2.11 -0.76 -5.68
C GLN A 90 -2.29 0.74 -5.60
N ILE A 91 -2.77 1.20 -4.46
CA ILE A 91 -2.96 2.63 -4.15
C ILE A 91 -1.99 3.01 -3.03
N ARG A 92 -1.26 4.09 -3.25
CA ARG A 92 -0.46 4.80 -2.25
C ARG A 92 -1.22 6.03 -1.79
N SER A 93 -1.45 6.16 -0.50
CA SER A 93 -2.09 7.33 0.12
C SER A 93 -1.10 8.05 1.02
N ASN A 94 -1.08 9.39 0.94
CA ASN A 94 -0.26 10.27 1.77
C ASN A 94 -1.16 11.34 2.41
N ASN A 95 -1.19 11.39 3.75
CA ASN A 95 -1.98 12.35 4.54
C ASN A 95 -1.12 13.42 5.23
N GLY A 96 0.11 13.64 4.76
CA GLY A 96 1.07 14.57 5.35
C GLY A 96 1.82 14.02 6.57
N GLY A 97 1.24 13.08 7.31
CA GLY A 97 1.89 12.43 8.46
C GLY A 97 2.49 11.06 8.12
N THR A 98 1.88 10.33 7.21
CA THR A 98 2.36 8.99 6.81
C THR A 98 1.92 8.63 5.40
N GLU A 99 2.66 7.71 4.80
CA GLU A 99 2.27 7.03 3.57
C GLU A 99 1.79 5.61 3.87
N THR A 100 0.66 5.25 3.28
CA THR A 100 0.09 3.89 3.37
C THR A 100 -0.10 3.32 1.98
N VAL A 101 0.29 2.07 1.79
CA VAL A 101 0.09 1.34 0.54
C VAL A 101 -0.94 0.24 0.77
N ASN A 102 -1.95 0.20 -0.11
CA ASN A 102 -2.98 -0.82 -0.11
C ASN A 102 -3.04 -1.50 -1.47
N VAL A 103 -3.21 -2.83 -1.49
CA VAL A 103 -3.54 -3.57 -2.70
C VAL A 103 -4.99 -4.02 -2.63
N PHE A 104 -5.73 -3.71 -3.68
CA PHE A 104 -7.11 -4.11 -3.86
C PHE A 104 -7.23 -5.10 -5.02
N GLN A 105 -8.23 -5.96 -4.94
CA GLN A 105 -8.59 -6.90 -5.98
C GLN A 105 -10.10 -6.84 -6.22
N VAL A 106 -10.51 -6.81 -7.50
CA VAL A 106 -11.91 -6.96 -7.89
C VAL A 106 -12.09 -8.37 -8.44
N LYS A 107 -12.73 -9.23 -7.67
CA LYS A 107 -12.89 -10.64 -8.01
C LYS A 107 -14.20 -11.20 -7.48
N ASP A 108 -14.86 -12.06 -8.28
CA ASP A 108 -16.07 -12.80 -7.90
C ASP A 108 -17.19 -11.92 -7.30
N GLY A 109 -17.37 -10.69 -7.82
CA GLY A 109 -18.37 -9.73 -7.32
C GLY A 109 -17.97 -9.09 -5.98
N GLU A 110 -16.69 -9.05 -5.65
CA GLU A 110 -16.17 -8.43 -4.44
C GLU A 110 -15.02 -7.48 -4.74
N LEU A 111 -14.97 -6.33 -4.05
CA LEU A 111 -13.80 -5.48 -3.92
C LEU A 111 -13.11 -5.84 -2.60
N ILE A 112 -11.91 -6.39 -2.68
CA ILE A 112 -11.18 -6.94 -1.54
C ILE A 112 -9.89 -6.16 -1.34
N GLN A 113 -9.59 -5.71 -0.12
CA GLN A 113 -8.24 -5.28 0.26
C GLN A 113 -7.43 -6.53 0.60
N THR A 114 -6.43 -6.84 -0.23
CA THR A 114 -5.64 -8.08 -0.10
C THR A 114 -4.29 -7.86 0.59
N PHE A 115 -3.84 -6.61 0.69
CA PHE A 115 -2.58 -6.24 1.34
C PHE A 115 -2.65 -4.80 1.86
N LYS A 116 -2.01 -4.56 3.02
CA LYS A 116 -1.86 -3.23 3.58
C LYS A 116 -0.49 -3.07 4.22
N ARG A 117 0.18 -1.96 3.94
CA ARG A 117 1.42 -1.54 4.62
C ARG A 117 1.32 -0.08 5.03
N ASN A 118 1.34 0.15 6.33
CA ASN A 118 1.45 1.49 6.89
C ASN A 118 2.92 1.93 6.92
N THR A 119 3.16 3.25 6.89
CA THR A 119 4.51 3.82 6.98
C THR A 119 5.44 3.28 5.89
N CYS A 120 4.97 3.35 4.62
CA CYS A 120 5.67 2.81 3.46
C CYS A 120 6.10 3.93 2.52
N TYR A 121 7.29 4.51 2.76
CA TYR A 121 7.82 5.66 1.99
C TYR A 121 8.59 5.27 0.73
N TYR A 122 8.92 3.99 0.56
CA TYR A 122 9.54 3.45 -0.65
C TYR A 122 8.49 2.87 -1.60
N ARG A 123 8.86 2.73 -2.88
CA ARG A 123 7.96 2.20 -3.90
C ARG A 123 8.36 0.78 -4.30
N GLU A 124 7.47 -0.17 -4.08
CA GLU A 124 7.59 -1.58 -4.45
C GLU A 124 6.24 -2.09 -4.92
N ASN A 125 6.25 -3.08 -5.82
CA ASN A 125 5.04 -3.73 -6.30
C ASN A 125 4.61 -4.84 -5.33
N PHE A 126 3.54 -4.60 -4.57
CA PHE A 126 2.95 -5.56 -3.65
C PHE A 126 1.79 -6.35 -4.27
N THR A 127 1.40 -6.11 -5.53
CA THR A 127 0.30 -6.84 -6.18
C THR A 127 0.61 -8.32 -6.33
N THR A 128 1.89 -8.71 -6.34
CA THR A 128 2.37 -10.09 -6.44
C THR A 128 2.65 -10.74 -5.08
N LYS A 129 2.61 -9.97 -3.99
CA LYS A 129 2.81 -10.51 -2.63
C LYS A 129 1.62 -11.38 -2.23
N LYS A 130 1.88 -12.36 -1.35
CA LYS A 130 0.82 -13.14 -0.72
C LYS A 130 -0.11 -12.20 0.05
N SER A 131 -1.41 -12.44 -0.03
CA SER A 131 -2.40 -11.67 0.75
C SER A 131 -2.11 -11.78 2.25
N ASP A 132 -2.04 -10.64 2.91
CA ASP A 132 -1.97 -10.51 4.37
C ASP A 132 -3.28 -9.97 4.96
N SER A 133 -4.24 -9.65 4.10
CA SER A 133 -5.56 -9.13 4.41
C SER A 133 -6.60 -9.75 3.45
N SER A 134 -7.84 -9.82 3.90
CA SER A 134 -9.00 -10.27 3.09
C SER A 134 -10.24 -9.46 3.45
N GLU A 135 -10.08 -8.16 3.67
CA GLU A 135 -11.18 -7.29 4.02
C GLU A 135 -12.02 -6.94 2.78
N ILE A 136 -13.27 -7.42 2.74
CA ILE A 136 -14.21 -7.08 1.68
C ILE A 136 -14.75 -5.67 1.92
N LEU A 137 -14.52 -4.77 0.96
CA LEU A 137 -14.94 -3.36 1.03
C LEU A 137 -16.29 -3.13 0.38
N LEU A 138 -16.59 -3.86 -0.70
CA LEU A 138 -17.87 -3.81 -1.43
C LEU A 138 -18.18 -5.21 -1.96
N LYS A 139 -19.48 -5.60 -1.94
CA LYS A 139 -19.94 -6.93 -2.33
C LYS A 139 -21.24 -6.86 -3.12
N GLU A 140 -21.28 -7.60 -4.22
CA GLU A 140 -22.51 -7.82 -5.00
C GLU A 140 -23.46 -8.82 -4.31
N PRO A 141 -24.80 -8.73 -4.56
CA PRO A 141 -25.46 -7.75 -5.43
C PRO A 141 -25.46 -6.34 -4.81
N LEU A 142 -25.31 -5.31 -5.66
CA LEU A 142 -25.25 -3.91 -5.20
C LEU A 142 -26.66 -3.36 -4.92
N VAL A 143 -27.36 -3.97 -3.95
CA VAL A 143 -28.70 -3.59 -3.52
C VAL A 143 -28.73 -3.33 -2.02
N LYS A 144 -29.65 -2.51 -1.56
CA LYS A 144 -29.82 -2.21 -0.13
C LYS A 144 -30.09 -3.49 0.67
N GLY A 145 -29.36 -3.67 1.77
CA GLY A 145 -29.47 -4.84 2.64
C GLY A 145 -28.44 -5.95 2.37
N THR A 146 -27.75 -5.96 1.22
CA THR A 146 -26.60 -6.85 1.01
C THR A 146 -25.60 -6.65 2.13
N SER A 147 -25.18 -7.71 2.82
CA SER A 147 -24.35 -7.61 4.02
C SER A 147 -23.36 -8.77 4.13
N TRP A 148 -22.25 -8.52 4.84
CA TRP A 148 -21.19 -9.51 5.11
C TRP A 148 -20.52 -9.24 6.45
N THR A 149 -19.86 -10.27 6.97
CA THR A 149 -19.13 -10.21 8.24
C THR A 149 -17.67 -9.83 7.98
N LEU A 150 -17.12 -8.96 8.81
CA LEU A 150 -15.72 -8.56 8.79
C LEU A 150 -14.84 -9.57 9.53
N PRO A 151 -13.51 -9.58 9.29
CA PRO A 151 -12.58 -10.46 9.99
C PRO A 151 -12.58 -10.30 11.52
N ASP A 152 -12.88 -9.11 12.03
CA ASP A 152 -13.01 -8.83 13.47
C ASP A 152 -14.36 -9.25 14.07
N GLY A 153 -15.28 -9.80 13.26
CA GLY A 153 -16.63 -10.17 13.63
C GLY A 153 -17.63 -9.02 13.59
N GLY A 154 -17.22 -7.84 13.13
CA GLY A 154 -18.12 -6.73 12.80
C GLY A 154 -18.96 -7.00 11.56
N LYS A 155 -19.82 -6.07 11.20
CA LYS A 155 -20.71 -6.17 10.06
C LYS A 155 -20.48 -5.02 9.08
N ARG A 156 -20.53 -5.33 7.77
CA ARG A 156 -20.58 -4.33 6.70
C ARG A 156 -21.78 -4.62 5.82
N TYR A 157 -22.48 -3.57 5.37
CA TYR A 157 -23.67 -3.73 4.57
C TYR A 157 -23.95 -2.50 3.70
N ILE A 158 -24.66 -2.71 2.59
CA ILE A 158 -25.17 -1.63 1.74
C ILE A 158 -26.39 -1.05 2.45
N SER A 159 -26.26 0.17 2.96
CA SER A 159 -27.31 0.90 3.68
C SER A 159 -28.17 1.76 2.77
N GLY A 160 -27.63 2.17 1.59
CA GLY A 160 -28.35 2.96 0.61
C GLY A 160 -27.83 2.77 -0.80
N VAL A 161 -28.75 2.93 -1.76
CA VAL A 161 -28.46 2.98 -3.21
C VAL A 161 -29.05 4.27 -3.74
N ASP A 162 -28.41 4.88 -4.75
CA ASP A 162 -28.76 6.19 -5.33
C ASP A 162 -28.75 7.35 -4.30
N VAL A 163 -27.92 7.24 -3.25
CA VAL A 163 -27.74 8.28 -2.24
C VAL A 163 -27.02 9.48 -2.86
N GLN A 164 -27.63 10.67 -2.80
CA GLN A 164 -27.06 11.88 -3.37
C GLN A 164 -26.01 12.46 -2.44
N ILE A 165 -24.79 12.64 -2.92
CA ILE A 165 -23.65 13.20 -2.20
C ILE A 165 -23.06 14.36 -2.97
N SER A 166 -22.93 15.51 -2.29
CA SER A 166 -22.18 16.67 -2.80
C SER A 166 -20.75 16.64 -2.28
N THR A 167 -19.80 16.86 -3.19
CA THR A 167 -18.35 16.95 -2.91
C THR A 167 -17.79 18.17 -3.62
N PRO A 168 -16.58 18.64 -3.27
CA PRO A 168 -15.90 19.70 -4.03
C PRO A 168 -15.69 19.34 -5.51
N SER A 169 -15.59 18.05 -5.85
CA SER A 169 -15.41 17.57 -7.24
C SER A 169 -16.73 17.42 -8.00
N GLY A 170 -17.89 17.56 -7.36
CA GLY A 170 -19.21 17.47 -7.99
C GLY A 170 -20.26 16.75 -7.16
N ASN A 171 -21.44 16.57 -7.75
CA ASN A 171 -22.56 15.84 -7.16
C ASN A 171 -22.64 14.43 -7.74
N TYR A 172 -22.84 13.43 -6.89
CA TYR A 172 -22.79 12.03 -7.26
C TYR A 172 -24.00 11.27 -6.69
N SER A 173 -24.56 10.38 -7.50
CA SER A 173 -25.40 9.29 -7.02
C SER A 173 -24.50 8.14 -6.59
N THR A 174 -24.65 7.65 -5.35
CA THR A 174 -23.71 6.75 -4.71
C THR A 174 -24.37 5.51 -4.12
N ILE A 175 -23.56 4.46 -3.94
CA ILE A 175 -23.85 3.38 -3.00
C ILE A 175 -23.25 3.79 -1.65
N GLU A 176 -24.08 3.78 -0.62
CA GLU A 176 -23.67 3.94 0.77
C GLU A 176 -23.41 2.57 1.40
N VAL A 177 -22.22 2.39 1.92
CA VAL A 177 -21.81 1.18 2.65
C VAL A 177 -21.52 1.54 4.10
N THR A 178 -22.28 0.96 5.02
CA THR A 178 -22.08 1.11 6.46
C THR A 178 -21.22 -0.01 6.99
N THR A 179 -20.23 0.36 7.80
CA THR A 179 -19.38 -0.58 8.57
C THR A 179 -19.68 -0.36 10.06
N GLU A 180 -19.96 -1.44 10.77
CA GLU A 180 -20.10 -1.48 12.23
C GLU A 180 -19.11 -2.49 12.77
N LYS A 181 -18.01 -2.01 13.36
CA LYS A 181 -17.00 -2.86 13.96
C LYS A 181 -17.51 -3.46 15.26
N LYS A 182 -16.95 -4.58 15.66
CA LYS A 182 -17.26 -5.21 16.95
C LYS A 182 -16.95 -4.28 18.14
N SER A 183 -16.05 -3.33 17.99
CA SER A 183 -15.74 -2.27 18.97
C SER A 183 -16.88 -1.25 19.19
N GLY A 184 -17.88 -1.22 18.29
CA GLY A 184 -18.95 -0.21 18.26
C GLY A 184 -18.64 0.99 17.35
N GLU A 185 -17.43 1.07 16.82
CA GLU A 185 -17.06 2.11 15.83
C GLU A 185 -17.87 1.95 14.57
N LYS A 186 -18.39 3.08 14.03
CA LYS A 186 -19.19 3.11 12.82
C LYS A 186 -18.57 4.00 11.77
N SER A 187 -18.58 3.54 10.51
CA SER A 187 -18.15 4.35 9.37
C SER A 187 -19.04 4.16 8.14
N LEU A 188 -19.02 5.17 7.27
CA LEU A 188 -19.79 5.21 6.03
C LEU A 188 -18.82 5.43 4.86
N HIS A 189 -18.97 4.65 3.80
CA HIS A 189 -18.25 4.79 2.55
C HIS A 189 -19.26 5.03 1.43
N TYR A 190 -19.01 6.05 0.60
CA TYR A 190 -19.84 6.41 -0.52
C TYR A 190 -19.08 6.19 -1.82
N TYR A 191 -19.57 5.25 -2.64
CA TYR A 191 -18.96 4.92 -3.93
C TYR A 191 -19.82 5.46 -5.06
N ALA A 192 -19.20 6.18 -6.01
CA ALA A 192 -19.85 6.70 -7.20
C ALA A 192 -19.37 6.00 -8.47
N ILE A 193 -20.26 5.88 -9.47
CA ILE A 193 -19.95 5.28 -10.77
C ILE A 193 -18.76 5.99 -11.43
N ASN A 194 -17.80 5.21 -11.91
CA ASN A 194 -16.56 5.66 -12.59
C ASN A 194 -15.65 6.56 -11.74
N LYS A 195 -15.88 6.66 -10.42
CA LYS A 195 -15.10 7.52 -9.51
C LYS A 195 -14.51 6.74 -8.33
N GLY A 196 -15.11 5.61 -7.98
CA GLY A 196 -14.75 4.88 -6.76
C GLY A 196 -15.27 5.59 -5.51
N LEU A 197 -14.45 5.58 -4.46
CA LEU A 197 -14.78 6.23 -3.19
C LEU A 197 -14.81 7.76 -3.37
N VAL A 198 -15.95 8.39 -3.10
CA VAL A 198 -16.10 9.85 -3.17
C VAL A 198 -16.24 10.51 -1.80
N LYS A 199 -16.63 9.74 -0.77
CA LYS A 199 -16.70 10.23 0.61
C LYS A 199 -16.54 9.09 1.59
N TYR A 200 -15.79 9.36 2.64
CA TYR A 200 -15.65 8.53 3.83
C TYR A 200 -16.06 9.36 5.06
N VAL A 201 -16.79 8.73 5.98
CA VAL A 201 -17.17 9.33 7.26
C VAL A 201 -16.91 8.30 8.35
N SER A 202 -16.14 8.65 9.36
CA SER A 202 -15.99 7.88 10.59
C SER A 202 -16.64 8.62 11.74
N ASP A 203 -17.40 7.91 12.53
CA ASP A 203 -18.00 8.42 13.77
C ASP A 203 -17.26 7.76 14.94
N SER A 204 -16.36 8.52 15.56
CA SER A 204 -15.52 8.07 16.66
C SER A 204 -15.50 9.14 17.75
N ASP A 205 -15.70 8.74 19.01
CA ASP A 205 -15.62 9.61 20.18
C ASP A 205 -16.45 10.89 20.10
N ASN A 206 -17.67 10.82 19.54
CA ASN A 206 -18.57 11.95 19.26
C ASN A 206 -18.01 12.96 18.25
N MET A 207 -16.97 12.62 17.52
CA MET A 207 -16.41 13.44 16.45
C MET A 207 -16.62 12.77 15.09
N LYS A 208 -17.19 13.50 14.16
CA LYS A 208 -17.44 13.06 12.80
C LYS A 208 -16.26 13.46 11.91
N ILE A 209 -15.36 12.53 11.65
CA ILE A 209 -14.20 12.72 10.77
C ILE A 209 -14.64 12.43 9.35
N THR A 210 -14.32 13.33 8.42
CA THR A 210 -14.76 13.19 7.02
C THR A 210 -13.60 13.38 6.06
N SER A 211 -13.53 12.51 5.04
CA SER A 211 -12.68 12.69 3.86
C SER A 211 -13.56 12.72 2.62
N THR A 212 -13.51 13.79 1.84
CA THR A 212 -14.41 14.02 0.71
C THR A 212 -13.62 14.28 -0.56
N LEU A 213 -13.95 13.61 -1.66
CA LEU A 213 -13.25 13.75 -2.95
C LEU A 213 -13.28 15.21 -3.41
N GLN A 214 -12.09 15.79 -3.55
CA GLN A 214 -11.86 17.15 -3.99
C GLN A 214 -11.52 17.22 -5.47
N GLY A 215 -10.79 16.25 -6.00
CA GLY A 215 -10.39 16.22 -7.41
C GLY A 215 -9.80 14.89 -7.83
N ILE A 216 -9.84 14.67 -9.14
CA ILE A 216 -9.18 13.55 -9.83
C ILE A 216 -8.32 14.17 -10.94
N GLU A 217 -7.03 13.86 -10.93
CA GLU A 217 -6.05 14.32 -11.92
C GLU A 217 -5.59 13.10 -12.73
N GLU A 218 -5.88 13.10 -14.04
CA GLU A 218 -5.42 12.08 -14.98
C GLU A 218 -4.05 12.48 -15.55
N GLY A 219 -3.20 11.50 -15.87
CA GLY A 219 -1.81 11.74 -16.30
C GLY A 219 -0.88 12.15 -15.15
N ALA A 220 -1.34 12.07 -13.91
CA ALA A 220 -0.56 12.42 -12.74
C ALA A 220 0.58 11.43 -12.51
N LYS A 221 1.73 11.97 -12.09
CA LYS A 221 2.93 11.19 -11.77
C LYS A 221 3.23 11.31 -10.28
N LEU A 222 3.68 10.22 -9.68
CA LEU A 222 4.19 10.25 -8.32
C LEU A 222 5.62 10.80 -8.32
N THR A 223 5.87 11.88 -7.60
CA THR A 223 7.22 12.41 -7.36
C THR A 223 7.68 12.03 -5.97
N GLN A 224 8.89 11.48 -5.87
CA GLN A 224 9.58 11.19 -4.60
C GLN A 224 10.97 11.83 -4.61
N THR A 225 11.42 12.29 -3.44
CA THR A 225 12.82 12.73 -3.26
C THR A 225 13.64 11.55 -2.78
N VAL A 226 14.74 11.26 -3.48
CA VAL A 226 15.70 10.22 -3.09
C VAL A 226 17.04 10.85 -2.80
N ARG A 227 17.61 10.55 -1.64
CA ARG A 227 18.96 10.97 -1.28
C ARG A 227 19.97 10.01 -1.88
N ILE A 228 20.78 10.51 -2.80
CA ILE A 228 21.84 9.76 -3.48
C ILE A 228 23.16 10.06 -2.80
N PHE A 229 23.76 9.04 -2.23
CA PHE A 229 25.12 9.12 -1.69
C PHE A 229 26.11 8.70 -2.76
N TYR A 230 27.27 9.36 -2.79
CA TYR A 230 28.30 9.11 -3.78
C TYR A 230 29.69 9.39 -3.23
N PRO A 231 30.74 8.64 -3.67
CA PRO A 231 32.09 8.86 -3.21
C PRO A 231 32.68 10.13 -3.83
N ASN A 232 33.37 10.93 -3.03
CA ASN A 232 34.28 11.96 -3.50
C ASN A 232 35.72 11.53 -3.16
N ILE A 233 36.39 10.92 -4.12
CA ILE A 233 37.72 10.34 -3.96
C ILE A 233 38.76 11.42 -3.68
N ASN A 234 38.58 12.65 -4.16
CA ASN A 234 39.55 13.74 -4.00
C ASN A 234 39.71 14.23 -2.57
N VAL A 235 38.65 14.08 -1.76
CA VAL A 235 38.62 14.49 -0.34
C VAL A 235 38.41 13.34 0.62
N ASP A 236 38.40 12.10 0.11
CA ASP A 236 38.20 10.86 0.88
C ASP A 236 36.94 10.90 1.76
N LYS A 237 35.83 11.32 1.16
CA LYS A 237 34.53 11.45 1.84
C LYS A 237 33.37 10.98 0.95
N ILE A 238 32.29 10.56 1.59
CA ILE A 238 31.01 10.34 0.93
C ILE A 238 30.22 11.64 1.00
N HIS A 239 29.69 12.05 -0.12
CA HIS A 239 28.78 13.17 -0.27
C HIS A 239 27.35 12.66 -0.53
N TYR A 240 26.34 13.53 -0.34
CA TYR A 240 24.98 13.24 -0.78
C TYR A 240 24.37 14.40 -1.57
N GLN A 241 23.39 14.07 -2.38
CA GLN A 241 22.51 15.02 -3.06
C GLN A 241 21.10 14.46 -3.12
N ASP A 242 20.11 15.31 -2.83
CA ASP A 242 18.71 14.96 -2.99
C ASP A 242 18.27 15.11 -4.45
N LYS A 243 17.62 14.09 -5.00
CA LYS A 243 17.09 14.05 -6.38
C LYS A 243 15.62 13.77 -6.37
N GLU A 244 14.85 14.58 -7.10
CA GLU A 244 13.49 14.23 -7.43
C GLU A 244 13.46 13.14 -8.50
N ILE A 245 12.71 12.10 -8.22
CA ILE A 245 12.41 11.01 -9.14
C ILE A 245 10.91 10.93 -9.38
N VAL A 246 10.54 10.59 -10.59
CA VAL A 246 9.16 10.60 -11.04
C VAL A 246 8.78 9.20 -11.49
N PHE A 247 7.62 8.74 -11.03
CA PHE A 247 7.07 7.44 -11.38
C PHE A 247 5.73 7.57 -12.10
N ASN A 248 5.57 6.85 -13.19
CA ASN A 248 4.28 6.49 -13.74
C ASN A 248 3.75 5.22 -13.02
N THR A 249 2.46 4.94 -13.16
CA THR A 249 1.92 3.63 -12.79
C THR A 249 2.72 2.53 -13.49
N ASN A 250 3.02 1.44 -12.79
CA ASN A 250 3.79 0.29 -13.25
C ASN A 250 5.30 0.53 -13.51
N ASP A 251 5.84 1.73 -13.31
CA ASP A 251 7.28 1.94 -13.38
C ASP A 251 8.00 1.05 -12.35
N ILE A 252 9.11 0.45 -12.78
CA ILE A 252 9.89 -0.48 -11.97
C ILE A 252 10.98 0.29 -11.22
N THR A 253 10.88 0.37 -9.90
CA THR A 253 11.78 1.14 -9.03
C THR A 253 13.27 0.83 -9.25
N LYS A 254 13.64 -0.47 -9.40
CA LYS A 254 15.03 -0.84 -9.65
C LYS A 254 15.59 -0.25 -10.95
N LEU A 255 14.77 -0.10 -11.99
CA LEU A 255 15.22 0.47 -13.27
C LEU A 255 15.44 1.98 -13.17
N ILE A 256 14.59 2.68 -12.41
CA ILE A 256 14.75 4.11 -12.16
C ILE A 256 16.01 4.37 -11.33
N LEU A 257 16.23 3.62 -10.24
CA LEU A 257 17.43 3.74 -9.42
C LEU A 257 18.69 3.35 -10.20
N GLN A 258 18.65 2.30 -11.02
CA GLN A 258 19.74 1.92 -11.91
C GLN A 258 20.10 3.06 -12.87
N ASN A 259 19.10 3.69 -13.47
CA ASN A 259 19.32 4.83 -14.38
C ASN A 259 19.97 6.01 -13.64
N ILE A 260 19.54 6.29 -12.43
CA ILE A 260 20.15 7.32 -11.59
C ILE A 260 21.62 6.95 -11.31
N PHE A 261 21.91 5.74 -10.84
CA PHE A 261 23.26 5.31 -10.51
C PHE A 261 24.23 5.37 -11.71
N LYS A 262 23.73 5.16 -12.93
CA LYS A 262 24.51 5.29 -14.18
C LYS A 262 24.75 6.73 -14.61
N ASN A 263 23.76 7.60 -14.39
CA ASN A 263 23.74 8.95 -14.98
C ASN A 263 23.88 10.06 -13.92
N PHE A 264 24.13 9.70 -12.67
CA PHE A 264 24.34 10.67 -11.61
C PHE A 264 25.74 11.30 -11.75
N PRO A 265 25.86 12.54 -12.27
CA PRO A 265 27.12 13.25 -12.18
C PRO A 265 27.20 13.79 -10.75
N GLY A 266 27.90 13.13 -9.86
CA GLY A 266 28.35 13.80 -8.67
C GLY A 266 29.10 15.05 -9.09
N ASN A 267 28.81 16.20 -8.51
CA ASN A 267 29.51 17.46 -8.85
C ASN A 267 31.04 17.33 -8.69
N ASP A 268 31.49 16.31 -8.02
CA ASP A 268 32.88 15.99 -7.70
C ASP A 268 33.41 14.77 -8.48
N GLY A 269 32.74 14.34 -9.56
CA GLY A 269 33.22 13.33 -10.52
C GLY A 269 32.98 11.87 -10.11
N GLY A 270 32.22 11.59 -9.06
CA GLY A 270 31.90 10.21 -8.66
C GLY A 270 30.75 9.63 -9.50
N THR A 271 30.95 8.47 -10.13
CA THR A 271 29.91 7.65 -10.72
C THR A 271 29.66 6.43 -9.86
N LEU A 272 28.39 6.04 -9.68
CA LEU A 272 28.05 4.85 -8.90
C LEU A 272 28.11 3.58 -9.77
N PHE A 273 27.66 3.67 -11.02
CA PHE A 273 27.65 2.54 -11.95
C PHE A 273 28.29 2.91 -13.28
N SER A 274 29.03 1.97 -13.89
CA SER A 274 29.35 2.04 -15.33
C SER A 274 28.08 1.78 -16.16
N SER A 275 28.12 2.09 -17.44
CA SER A 275 27.01 1.85 -18.39
C SER A 275 26.60 0.39 -18.48
N ASN A 276 27.54 -0.56 -18.23
CA ASN A 276 27.33 -2.00 -18.34
C ASN A 276 26.69 -2.63 -17.09
N VAL A 277 26.71 -1.94 -15.94
CA VAL A 277 26.15 -2.47 -14.69
C VAL A 277 24.62 -2.48 -14.75
N THR A 278 24.02 -3.58 -14.35
CA THR A 278 22.55 -3.67 -14.18
C THR A 278 22.20 -4.23 -12.81
N ILE A 279 21.03 -3.83 -12.31
CA ILE A 279 20.43 -4.38 -11.10
C ILE A 279 19.56 -5.58 -11.52
N ASN A 280 20.00 -6.79 -11.20
CA ASN A 280 19.24 -8.01 -11.47
C ASN A 280 17.96 -8.07 -10.59
N SER A 281 18.11 -7.81 -9.29
CA SER A 281 17.00 -7.72 -8.33
C SER A 281 17.22 -6.63 -7.30
N LEU A 282 16.11 -6.05 -6.80
CA LEU A 282 16.10 -5.06 -5.72
C LEU A 282 14.76 -5.15 -5.01
N TYR A 283 14.77 -5.46 -3.73
CA TYR A 283 13.57 -5.58 -2.89
C TYR A 283 13.89 -5.53 -1.40
N LEU A 284 12.90 -5.11 -0.60
CA LEU A 284 12.97 -5.28 0.85
C LEU A 284 12.58 -6.73 1.18
N ASN A 285 13.51 -7.46 1.80
CA ASN A 285 13.31 -8.85 2.19
C ASN A 285 12.64 -8.96 3.57
N ASP A 286 12.09 -10.14 3.86
CA ASP A 286 11.41 -10.40 5.15
C ASP A 286 12.39 -10.42 6.34
N ASP A 287 13.69 -10.49 6.10
CA ASP A 287 14.75 -10.34 7.12
C ASP A 287 15.00 -8.88 7.55
N GLY A 288 14.23 -7.93 7.00
CA GLY A 288 14.34 -6.50 7.31
C GLY A 288 15.47 -5.78 6.59
N ARG A 289 16.16 -6.43 5.64
CA ARG A 289 17.23 -5.86 4.85
C ARG A 289 16.82 -5.64 3.41
N VAL A 290 17.41 -4.66 2.75
CA VAL A 290 17.33 -4.54 1.30
C VAL A 290 18.30 -5.52 0.66
N HIS A 291 17.79 -6.34 -0.25
CA HIS A 291 18.59 -7.21 -1.09
C HIS A 291 18.74 -6.59 -2.47
N VAL A 292 19.99 -6.38 -2.91
CA VAL A 292 20.32 -5.91 -4.25
C VAL A 292 21.32 -6.86 -4.89
N ASP A 293 20.96 -7.38 -6.08
CA ASP A 293 21.85 -8.21 -6.88
C ASP A 293 22.28 -7.44 -8.13
N LEU A 294 23.60 -7.38 -8.34
CA LEU A 294 24.21 -6.64 -9.45
C LEU A 294 24.89 -7.61 -10.43
N THR A 295 24.98 -7.19 -11.69
CA THR A 295 25.76 -7.92 -12.68
C THR A 295 27.24 -7.90 -12.37
N SER A 296 27.98 -8.90 -12.87
CA SER A 296 29.44 -9.03 -12.71
C SER A 296 30.21 -7.82 -13.25
N SER A 297 29.63 -7.03 -14.14
CA SER A 297 30.19 -5.78 -14.65
C SER A 297 30.48 -4.78 -13.52
N PHE A 298 29.72 -4.81 -12.42
CA PHE A 298 29.95 -3.93 -11.29
C PHE A 298 31.38 -4.05 -10.73
N VAL A 299 31.86 -5.28 -10.56
CA VAL A 299 33.23 -5.55 -10.10
C VAL A 299 34.26 -5.36 -11.22
N LYS A 300 33.94 -5.84 -12.43
CA LYS A 300 34.87 -5.82 -13.57
C LYS A 300 35.21 -4.42 -14.06
N ASP A 301 34.22 -3.51 -14.06
CA ASP A 301 34.39 -2.16 -14.64
C ASP A 301 34.85 -1.15 -13.60
N MET A 302 34.84 -1.49 -12.30
CA MET A 302 35.06 -0.57 -11.19
C MET A 302 36.48 0.03 -11.20
N ASN A 303 37.49 -0.79 -11.44
CA ASN A 303 38.93 -0.40 -11.50
C ASN A 303 39.35 0.57 -10.37
N LEU A 304 38.93 0.29 -9.13
CA LEU A 304 39.21 1.07 -7.93
C LEU A 304 40.12 0.31 -6.98
N GLY A 305 40.89 1.03 -6.18
CA GLY A 305 41.57 0.46 -5.02
C GLY A 305 40.59 0.22 -3.85
N SER A 306 41.04 -0.46 -2.80
CA SER A 306 40.22 -0.90 -1.66
C SER A 306 39.43 0.24 -0.96
N GLY A 307 40.08 1.41 -0.76
CA GLY A 307 39.44 2.57 -0.11
C GLY A 307 38.29 3.14 -0.93
N PRO A 308 38.52 3.58 -2.19
CA PRO A 308 37.46 4.05 -3.08
C PRO A 308 36.38 3.01 -3.33
N GLU A 309 36.72 1.71 -3.41
CA GLU A 309 35.73 0.64 -3.53
C GLU A 309 34.81 0.57 -2.30
N LEU A 310 35.36 0.66 -1.09
CA LEU A 310 34.59 0.67 0.14
C LEU A 310 33.65 1.88 0.19
N MET A 311 34.14 3.07 -0.20
CA MET A 311 33.27 4.26 -0.28
C MET A 311 32.14 4.10 -1.30
N LEU A 312 32.38 3.47 -2.45
CA LEU A 312 31.36 3.21 -3.46
C LEU A 312 30.27 2.25 -2.92
N LEU A 313 30.68 1.14 -2.29
CA LEU A 313 29.76 0.19 -1.68
C LEU A 313 28.95 0.82 -0.55
N GLN A 314 29.60 1.62 0.30
CA GLN A 314 28.93 2.36 1.37
C GLN A 314 27.94 3.39 0.81
N SER A 315 28.26 4.05 -0.30
CA SER A 315 27.36 5.00 -0.97
C SER A 315 26.11 4.30 -1.50
N ILE A 316 26.23 3.12 -2.10
CA ILE A 316 25.11 2.31 -2.55
C ILE A 316 24.28 1.85 -1.36
N ALA A 317 24.92 1.33 -0.31
CA ALA A 317 24.26 0.89 0.91
C ALA A 317 23.49 2.04 1.58
N ASN A 318 24.09 3.21 1.69
CA ASN A 318 23.45 4.39 2.28
C ASN A 318 22.26 4.88 1.42
N THR A 319 22.39 4.89 0.08
CA THR A 319 21.29 5.29 -0.81
C THR A 319 20.09 4.35 -0.68
N LEU A 320 20.33 3.05 -0.78
CA LEU A 320 19.26 2.06 -0.69
C LEU A 320 18.72 1.97 0.75
N GLY A 321 19.58 2.01 1.76
CA GLY A 321 19.17 1.99 3.15
C GLY A 321 18.32 3.21 3.54
N ASN A 322 18.69 4.40 3.07
CA ASN A 322 17.88 5.61 3.26
C ASN A 322 16.53 5.52 2.57
N TYR A 323 16.51 5.09 1.29
CA TYR A 323 15.28 4.98 0.51
C TYR A 323 14.28 3.98 1.10
N TYR A 324 14.75 2.82 1.55
CA TYR A 324 13.92 1.77 2.13
C TYR A 324 13.74 1.88 3.65
N SER A 325 14.45 2.82 4.30
CA SER A 325 14.47 3.01 5.76
C SER A 325 14.92 1.76 6.52
N VAL A 326 16.04 1.18 6.11
CA VAL A 326 16.67 0.00 6.73
C VAL A 326 18.08 0.29 7.21
N GLU A 327 18.58 -0.53 8.15
CA GLU A 327 19.93 -0.38 8.74
C GLU A 327 21.02 -1.17 8.00
N GLU A 328 20.63 -2.09 7.10
CA GLU A 328 21.58 -2.96 6.40
C GLU A 328 21.10 -3.28 4.98
N VAL A 329 22.06 -3.34 4.04
CA VAL A 329 21.85 -3.69 2.64
C VAL A 329 22.71 -4.90 2.29
N TYR A 330 22.08 -5.97 1.78
CA TYR A 330 22.77 -7.16 1.30
C TYR A 330 23.04 -7.05 -0.19
N ILE A 331 24.31 -6.82 -0.54
CA ILE A 331 24.77 -6.67 -1.93
C ILE A 331 25.34 -8.01 -2.41
N THR A 332 24.80 -8.51 -3.53
CA THR A 332 25.29 -9.71 -4.21
C THR A 332 25.71 -9.40 -5.64
N ILE A 333 26.56 -10.25 -6.20
CA ILE A 333 27.00 -10.23 -7.59
C ILE A 333 26.59 -11.56 -8.24
N GLU A 334 25.70 -11.52 -9.21
CA GLU A 334 25.15 -12.74 -9.86
C GLU A 334 24.66 -13.78 -8.84
N GLY A 335 23.94 -13.30 -7.80
CA GLY A 335 23.39 -14.11 -6.73
C GLY A 335 24.39 -14.64 -5.68
N LYS A 336 25.67 -14.25 -5.76
CA LYS A 336 26.70 -14.64 -4.80
C LYS A 336 27.07 -13.48 -3.87
N PRO A 337 27.50 -13.76 -2.63
CA PRO A 337 27.99 -12.70 -1.74
C PRO A 337 29.05 -11.85 -2.45
N TYR A 338 29.06 -10.55 -2.12
CA TYR A 338 30.01 -9.62 -2.73
C TYR A 338 31.46 -10.06 -2.59
N SER A 339 32.21 -10.06 -3.69
CA SER A 339 33.64 -10.37 -3.72
C SER A 339 34.30 -9.69 -4.92
N SER A 340 35.31 -8.88 -4.68
CA SER A 340 36.11 -8.17 -5.71
C SER A 340 37.56 -8.56 -5.76
N GLY A 341 38.08 -9.21 -4.74
CA GLY A 341 39.54 -9.42 -4.52
C GLY A 341 40.12 -8.45 -3.50
N HIS A 342 39.55 -7.26 -3.29
CA HIS A 342 39.91 -6.36 -2.18
C HIS A 342 38.96 -6.54 -0.99
N ILE A 343 37.67 -6.68 -1.26
CA ILE A 343 36.63 -6.83 -0.24
C ILE A 343 35.90 -8.14 -0.51
N ILE A 344 35.74 -8.96 0.53
CA ILE A 344 35.05 -10.25 0.49
C ILE A 344 34.02 -10.24 1.61
N LYS A 345 32.78 -10.53 1.28
CA LYS A 345 31.69 -10.72 2.23
C LYS A 345 31.34 -12.20 2.38
N SER A 346 31.06 -12.61 3.59
CA SER A 346 30.54 -13.94 3.89
C SER A 346 29.07 -14.07 3.45
N ASN A 347 28.57 -15.29 3.33
CA ASN A 347 27.16 -15.50 3.04
C ASN A 347 26.29 -14.89 4.14
N GLY A 348 25.33 -14.06 3.72
CA GLY A 348 24.42 -13.32 4.61
C GLY A 348 25.03 -12.09 5.27
N GLU A 349 26.29 -11.73 5.00
CA GLU A 349 26.91 -10.52 5.52
C GLU A 349 26.61 -9.32 4.62
N GLY A 350 25.88 -8.34 5.15
CA GLY A 350 25.52 -7.10 4.45
C GLY A 350 26.46 -5.94 4.72
N PHE A 351 26.10 -4.80 4.17
CA PHE A 351 26.73 -3.50 4.42
C PHE A 351 25.80 -2.69 5.32
N LYS A 352 26.29 -2.29 6.49
CA LYS A 352 25.55 -1.42 7.41
C LYS A 352 25.41 -0.03 6.81
N VAL A 353 24.25 0.56 7.00
CA VAL A 353 24.00 1.96 6.65
C VAL A 353 24.73 2.83 7.68
N ASP A 354 25.56 3.75 7.21
CA ASP A 354 26.32 4.66 8.07
C ASP A 354 26.36 6.06 7.46
N PHE A 355 25.82 7.04 8.18
CA PHE A 355 25.79 8.44 7.77
C PHE A 355 26.83 9.31 8.45
N ASN A 356 27.77 8.71 9.22
CA ASN A 356 28.80 9.46 9.91
C ASN A 356 29.80 10.10 8.92
N GLY A 357 30.12 11.35 9.13
CA GLY A 357 31.12 12.06 8.33
C GLY A 357 30.70 12.40 6.90
N ILE A 358 29.42 12.17 6.55
CA ILE A 358 28.86 12.48 5.22
C ILE A 358 28.60 13.98 5.10
N VAL A 359 28.83 14.52 3.92
CA VAL A 359 28.72 15.94 3.62
C VAL A 359 27.74 16.14 2.46
N GLU A 360 26.98 17.23 2.52
CA GLU A 360 26.14 17.63 1.37
C GLU A 360 27.04 18.04 0.21
N GLY A 361 26.80 17.45 -0.96
CA GLY A 361 27.49 17.81 -2.19
C GLY A 361 26.98 19.15 -2.74
N LYS A 362 27.88 19.92 -3.33
CA LYS A 362 27.58 21.24 -3.91
C LYS A 362 26.99 21.11 -5.32
#